data_87ace24e699b7eef6ffbdaed86101888
#
_entry.id   87ace24e699b7eef6ffbdaed86101888
#
_cell.length_a   1.000
_cell.length_b   1.000
_cell.length_c   1.000
_cell.angle_alpha   90.00
_cell.angle_beta   90.00
_cell.angle_gamma   90.00
#
_symmetry.space_group_name_H-M   'P 1'
#
loop_
_entity.id
_entity.type
_entity.pdbx_description
1 polymer ?
#
loop_
_entity_poly.entity_id
_entity_poly.type
_entity_poly.pdbx_seq_one_letter_code
_entity_poly.pdbx_strand_id
1 'polypeptide(L)'
;MIVKFKTKRLEKCYCQSSQATKEFGDQIARKYIQRVNLIKAAGNLDEVMSLPGLRCHPLKNNRQGQYAIKLTGFYRLIFTVEGDHLDIAKIEEVSKHYDD
;
A
#
# COMPACT_ATOMS: atom_id res chain seq x y z
N MET A 1 3.55 -11.83 2.51
CA MET A 1 4.29 -10.92 3.41
C MET A 1 3.51 -10.66 4.68
N ILE A 2 4.21 -10.40 5.75
CA ILE A 2 3.60 -9.89 6.98
C ILE A 2 3.30 -8.41 6.74
N VAL A 3 2.09 -7.97 7.09
CA VAL A 3 1.69 -6.58 6.90
C VAL A 3 1.49 -5.90 8.25
N LYS A 4 2.15 -4.77 8.41
CA LYS A 4 1.98 -3.88 9.56
C LYS A 4 1.38 -2.57 9.09
N PHE A 5 0.84 -1.80 10.02
CA PHE A 5 0.25 -0.49 9.71
C PHE A 5 0.91 0.56 10.58
N LYS A 6 1.27 1.68 9.98
CA LYS A 6 1.89 2.78 10.72
C LYS A 6 0.97 3.34 11.79
N THR A 7 -0.34 3.38 11.52
CA THR A 7 -1.33 3.92 12.45
C THR A 7 -2.49 2.96 12.63
N LYS A 8 -3.19 3.08 13.76
CA LYS A 8 -4.41 2.31 14.02
C LYS A 8 -5.50 2.66 13.02
N ARG A 9 -5.52 3.89 12.53
CA ARG A 9 -6.49 4.35 11.53
C ARG A 9 -6.33 3.57 10.24
N LEU A 10 -5.11 3.40 9.75
CA LEU A 10 -4.84 2.61 8.56
C LEU A 10 -5.24 1.15 8.74
N GLU A 11 -4.97 0.60 9.91
CA GLU A 11 -5.36 -0.77 10.24
C GLU A 11 -6.87 -0.94 10.26
N LYS A 12 -7.59 -0.01 10.89
CA LYS A 12 -9.05 -0.03 10.94
C LYS A 12 -9.65 0.03 9.53
N CYS A 13 -9.08 0.86 8.66
CA CYS A 13 -9.54 0.97 7.29
C CYS A 13 -9.38 -0.34 6.51
N TYR A 14 -8.37 -1.11 6.86
CA TYR A 14 -8.21 -2.42 6.24
C TYR A 14 -9.19 -3.45 6.80
N CYS A 15 -9.38 -3.45 8.12
CA CYS A 15 -10.23 -4.45 8.79
C CYS A 15 -11.72 -4.19 8.64
N GLN A 16 -12.12 -2.93 8.45
CA GLN A 16 -13.52 -2.52 8.36
C GLN A 16 -13.75 -1.69 7.10
N SER A 17 -14.42 -2.28 6.12
CA SER A 17 -14.65 -1.60 4.84
C SER A 17 -15.45 -0.30 5.01
N SER A 18 -16.36 -0.24 5.98
CA SER A 18 -17.13 0.98 6.26
C SER A 18 -16.22 2.12 6.71
N GLN A 19 -15.19 1.83 7.49
CA GLN A 19 -14.22 2.84 7.90
C GLN A 19 -13.38 3.31 6.72
N ALA A 20 -12.97 2.38 5.87
CA ALA A 20 -12.21 2.75 4.67
C ALA A 20 -13.04 3.65 3.76
N THR A 21 -14.32 3.32 3.56
CA THR A 21 -15.21 4.12 2.72
C THR A 21 -15.40 5.52 3.31
N LYS A 22 -15.53 5.62 4.62
CA LYS A 22 -15.67 6.90 5.31
C LYS A 22 -14.41 7.76 5.14
N GLU A 23 -13.23 7.14 5.20
CA GLU A 23 -11.95 7.85 5.10
C GLU A 23 -11.59 8.25 3.68
N PHE A 24 -11.75 7.32 2.73
CA PHE A 24 -11.19 7.45 1.39
C PHE A 24 -12.24 7.56 0.29
N GLY A 25 -13.51 7.32 0.58
CA GLY A 25 -14.52 7.14 -0.46
C GLY A 25 -14.54 5.70 -0.95
N ASP A 26 -15.63 5.33 -1.60
CA ASP A 26 -15.90 3.94 -1.96
C ASP A 26 -14.84 3.34 -2.89
N GLN A 27 -14.48 4.07 -3.95
CA GLN A 27 -13.56 3.56 -4.95
C GLN A 27 -12.15 3.33 -4.39
N ILE A 28 -11.62 4.32 -3.68
CA ILE A 28 -10.28 4.22 -3.08
C ILE A 28 -10.27 3.14 -1.99
N ALA A 29 -11.36 3.08 -1.20
CA ALA A 29 -11.46 2.09 -0.11
C ALA A 29 -11.35 0.66 -0.63
N ARG A 30 -12.07 0.35 -1.70
CA ARG A 30 -12.02 -0.99 -2.29
C ARG A 30 -10.63 -1.33 -2.82
N LYS A 31 -10.00 -0.37 -3.49
CA LYS A 31 -8.64 -0.57 -4.01
C LYS A 31 -7.63 -0.74 -2.88
N TYR A 32 -7.76 0.05 -1.82
CA TYR A 32 -6.89 -0.04 -0.66
C TYR A 32 -6.92 -1.45 -0.05
N ILE A 33 -8.12 -1.94 0.25
CA ILE A 33 -8.28 -3.27 0.86
C ILE A 33 -7.74 -4.35 -0.08
N GLN A 34 -8.05 -4.25 -1.37
CA GLN A 34 -7.57 -5.21 -2.36
C GLN A 34 -6.04 -5.22 -2.43
N ARG A 35 -5.42 -4.05 -2.47
CA ARG A 35 -3.96 -3.95 -2.58
C ARG A 35 -3.25 -4.49 -1.34
N VAL A 36 -3.79 -4.20 -0.14
CA VAL A 36 -3.23 -4.78 1.08
C VAL A 36 -3.33 -6.30 1.06
N ASN A 37 -4.45 -6.84 0.59
CA ASN A 37 -4.60 -8.29 0.45
C ASN A 37 -3.60 -8.88 -0.54
N LEU A 38 -3.30 -8.20 -1.63
CA LEU A 38 -2.31 -8.64 -2.60
C LEU A 38 -0.91 -8.65 -2.00
N ILE A 39 -0.57 -7.65 -1.20
CA ILE A 39 0.70 -7.61 -0.48
C ILE A 39 0.79 -8.80 0.49
N LYS A 40 -0.28 -9.05 1.24
CA LYS A 40 -0.30 -10.18 2.19
C LYS A 40 -0.10 -11.52 1.49
N ALA A 41 -0.65 -11.67 0.29
CA ALA A 41 -0.55 -12.91 -0.48
C ALA A 41 0.82 -13.10 -1.11
N ALA A 42 1.58 -12.03 -1.34
CA ALA A 42 2.90 -12.10 -1.93
C ALA A 42 3.92 -12.61 -0.92
N GLY A 43 4.99 -13.25 -1.40
CA GLY A 43 6.03 -13.76 -0.53
C GLY A 43 7.04 -12.71 -0.11
N ASN A 44 7.31 -11.74 -0.99
CA ASN A 44 8.30 -10.71 -0.74
C ASN A 44 8.07 -9.51 -1.67
N LEU A 45 8.92 -8.50 -1.54
CA LEU A 45 8.82 -7.27 -2.34
C LEU A 45 8.90 -7.54 -3.84
N ASP A 46 9.79 -8.42 -4.28
CA ASP A 46 9.96 -8.70 -5.70
C ASP A 46 8.66 -9.23 -6.32
N GLU A 47 7.92 -10.06 -5.59
CA GLU A 47 6.64 -10.56 -6.06
C GLU A 47 5.61 -9.44 -6.20
N VAL A 48 5.57 -8.51 -5.23
CA VAL A 48 4.66 -7.36 -5.30
C VAL A 48 5.01 -6.51 -6.53
N MET A 49 6.29 -6.27 -6.75
CA MET A 49 6.74 -5.43 -7.87
C MET A 49 6.43 -6.05 -9.23
N SER A 50 6.29 -7.38 -9.28
CA SER A 50 6.00 -8.08 -10.53
C SER A 50 4.51 -8.20 -10.83
N LEU A 51 3.63 -7.86 -9.89
CA LEU A 51 2.18 -8.00 -10.10
C LEU A 51 1.69 -6.99 -11.13
N PRO A 52 0.93 -7.45 -12.14
CA PRO A 52 0.43 -6.53 -13.16
C PRO A 52 -0.63 -5.58 -12.62
N GLY A 53 -0.64 -4.36 -13.14
CA GLY A 53 -1.65 -3.37 -12.78
C GLY A 53 -1.40 -2.60 -11.50
N LEU A 54 -0.52 -3.06 -10.63
CA LEU A 54 -0.20 -2.37 -9.38
C LEU A 54 0.76 -1.21 -9.58
N ARG A 55 1.63 -1.30 -10.58
CA ARG A 55 2.66 -0.31 -10.87
C ARG A 55 3.52 -0.01 -9.64
N CYS A 56 3.85 -1.05 -8.88
CA CYS A 56 4.68 -0.91 -7.68
C CYS A 56 6.09 -0.47 -8.08
N HIS A 57 6.57 0.61 -7.46
CA HIS A 57 7.90 1.14 -7.77
C HIS A 57 8.46 1.89 -6.57
N PRO A 58 9.80 1.96 -6.45
CA PRO A 58 10.42 2.73 -5.38
C PRO A 58 10.27 4.22 -5.63
N LEU A 59 10.14 4.98 -4.55
CA LEU A 59 10.12 6.43 -4.60
C LEU A 59 11.54 6.98 -4.46
N LYS A 60 11.73 8.24 -4.87
CA LYS A 60 13.05 8.86 -4.95
C LYS A 60 13.17 10.03 -3.99
N ASN A 61 14.38 10.59 -3.91
CA ASN A 61 14.70 11.80 -3.14
C ASN A 61 14.38 11.62 -1.66
N ASN A 62 13.62 12.54 -1.07
CA ASN A 62 13.33 12.49 0.36
C ASN A 62 12.36 11.36 0.74
N ARG A 63 11.83 10.63 -0.23
CA ARG A 63 10.98 9.46 0.01
C ARG A 63 11.70 8.15 -0.27
N GLN A 64 13.01 8.20 -0.42
CA GLN A 64 13.81 7.00 -0.64
C GLN A 64 13.55 5.98 0.48
N GLY A 65 13.39 4.70 0.08
CA GLY A 65 13.04 3.64 1.01
C GLY A 65 11.55 3.34 1.06
N GLN A 66 10.74 4.20 0.42
CA GLN A 66 9.30 3.99 0.30
C GLN A 66 8.96 3.45 -1.09
N TYR A 67 7.85 2.74 -1.17
CA TYR A 67 7.32 2.18 -2.41
C TYR A 67 5.88 2.62 -2.59
N ALA A 68 5.47 2.80 -3.84
CA ALA A 68 4.11 3.23 -4.17
C ALA A 68 3.42 2.17 -5.01
N ILE A 69 2.14 1.92 -4.71
CA ILE A 69 1.25 1.09 -5.50
C ILE A 69 0.09 1.94 -5.95
N LYS A 70 -0.27 1.85 -7.23
CA LYS A 70 -1.39 2.60 -7.77
C LYS A 70 -2.71 2.12 -7.19
N LEU A 71 -3.53 3.06 -6.69
CA LEU A 71 -4.90 2.80 -6.28
C LEU A 71 -5.85 3.27 -7.38
N THR A 72 -5.75 4.56 -7.74
CA THR A 72 -6.47 5.15 -8.87
C THR A 72 -5.51 6.11 -9.57
N GLY A 73 -6.01 6.90 -10.53
CA GLY A 73 -5.18 7.83 -11.28
C GLY A 73 -4.32 8.74 -10.42
N PHE A 74 -4.87 9.22 -9.30
CA PHE A 74 -4.17 10.19 -8.44
C PHE A 74 -3.75 9.65 -7.09
N TYR A 75 -4.25 8.48 -6.69
CA TYR A 75 -4.03 7.97 -5.34
C TYR A 75 -3.07 6.79 -5.36
N ARG A 76 -2.17 6.77 -4.37
CA ARG A 76 -1.16 5.73 -4.20
C ARG A 76 -1.17 5.19 -2.78
N LEU A 77 -0.95 3.90 -2.65
CA LEU A 77 -0.67 3.27 -1.36
C LEU A 77 0.83 3.29 -1.17
N ILE A 78 1.29 3.92 -0.09
CA ILE A 78 2.72 4.02 0.21
C ILE A 78 3.05 3.03 1.32
N PHE A 79 4.12 2.28 1.13
CA PHE A 79 4.59 1.32 2.13
C PHE A 79 6.11 1.26 2.16
N THR A 80 6.65 0.78 3.27
CA THR A 80 8.07 0.49 3.44
C THR A 80 8.22 -1.01 3.66
N VAL A 81 9.44 -1.51 3.51
CA VAL A 81 9.72 -2.94 3.62
C VAL A 81 10.81 -3.16 4.64
N GLU A 82 10.61 -4.18 5.49
CA GLU A 82 11.53 -4.55 6.56
C GLU A 82 11.84 -6.03 6.45
N GLY A 83 12.82 -6.48 7.25
CA GLY A 83 13.18 -7.87 7.35
C GLY A 83 14.30 -8.27 6.39
N ASP A 84 15.05 -9.31 6.76
CA ASP A 84 16.21 -9.76 5.99
C ASP A 84 15.83 -10.24 4.60
N HIS A 85 14.60 -10.70 4.41
CA HIS A 85 14.11 -11.21 3.13
C HIS A 85 13.11 -10.27 2.45
N LEU A 86 13.01 -9.03 2.93
CA LEU A 86 12.08 -8.03 2.42
C LEU A 86 10.65 -8.58 2.40
N ASP A 87 10.26 -9.20 3.50
CA ASP A 87 9.01 -9.94 3.62
C ASP A 87 8.04 -9.34 4.64
N ILE A 88 8.37 -8.16 5.17
CA ILE A 88 7.50 -7.40 6.08
C ILE A 88 7.20 -6.07 5.43
N ALA A 89 5.92 -5.80 5.18
CA ALA A 89 5.47 -4.53 4.60
C ALA A 89 4.78 -3.70 5.67
N LYS A 90 5.17 -2.44 5.77
CA LYS A 90 4.53 -1.48 6.68
C LYS A 90 3.78 -0.46 5.86
N ILE A 91 2.46 -0.43 6.01
CA ILE A 91 1.61 0.53 5.30
C ILE A 91 1.79 1.89 5.95
N GLU A 92 2.26 2.87 5.15
CA GLU A 92 2.60 4.20 5.64
C GLU A 92 1.47 5.20 5.48
N GLU A 93 0.84 5.24 4.31
CA GLU A 93 -0.22 6.21 4.03
C GLU A 93 -0.92 5.90 2.71
N VAL A 94 -2.10 6.49 2.55
CA VAL A 94 -2.75 6.63 1.25
C VAL A 94 -2.52 8.07 0.83
N SER A 95 -1.78 8.27 -0.25
CA SER A 95 -1.32 9.58 -0.67
C SER A 95 -1.93 9.97 -2.02
N LYS A 96 -2.27 11.24 -2.15
CA LYS A 96 -2.72 11.80 -3.43
C LYS A 96 -1.49 12.32 -4.15
N HIS A 97 -1.13 11.66 -5.26
CA HIS A 97 0.08 11.97 -6.03
C HIS A 97 -0.26 12.26 -7.47
N TYR A 98 0.47 13.18 -8.05
CA TYR A 98 0.27 13.57 -9.44
C TYR A 98 1.41 13.14 -10.35
N ASP A 99 2.61 12.99 -9.81
CA ASP A 99 3.82 12.80 -10.60
C ASP A 99 4.81 11.88 -9.88
N ASP A 100 4.39 10.72 -9.51
CA ASP A 100 5.27 9.72 -8.88
C ASP A 100 6.11 8.93 -9.89
#